data_543e91641425970934308982cd65d7dd
#
_entry.id   543e91641425970934308982cd65d7dd
#
_cell.length_a   1.000
_cell.length_b   1.000
_cell.length_c   1.000
_cell.angle_alpha   90.00
_cell.angle_beta   90.00
_cell.angle_gamma   90.00
#
_symmetry.space_group_name_H-M   'P 1'
#
loop_
_entity.id
_entity.type
_entity.pdbx_description
1 polymer ?
#
loop_
_entity_poly.entity_id
_entity_poly.type
_entity_poly.pdbx_seq_one_letter_code
_entity_poly.pdbx_strand_id
1 'polypeptide(L)'
;MTTQRITDDLDRLLALLPDPVRDALQTEERRDQLLEVVLDLGRVPEARYPRRALALGEVPLSRDDLQAMVGRLGRFGADNRAGIERTLHRISAIRNRQGDVVGLTCRVGRAVFGTVAM
;
A
#
# COMPACT_ATOMS: atom_id res chain seq x y z
N MET A 1 -3.36 -4.15 -30.67
CA MET A 1 -2.37 -4.69 -29.80
C MET A 1 -1.75 -3.68 -28.87
N THR A 2 -1.50 -4.06 -27.66
CA THR A 2 -0.93 -3.16 -26.70
C THR A 2 0.53 -2.87 -26.98
N THR A 3 0.87 -1.62 -27.18
CA THR A 3 2.25 -1.20 -27.36
C THR A 3 2.88 -0.83 -26.02
N GLN A 4 2.07 -0.69 -25.00
CA GLN A 4 2.50 -0.29 -23.69
C GLN A 4 1.95 -1.27 -22.65
N ARG A 5 2.81 -1.65 -21.75
CA ARG A 5 2.45 -2.59 -20.69
C ARG A 5 2.78 -1.96 -19.36
N ILE A 6 1.81 -1.93 -18.47
CA ILE A 6 1.98 -1.45 -17.11
C ILE A 6 2.01 -2.66 -16.20
N THR A 7 3.10 -2.79 -15.47
CA THR A 7 3.25 -3.83 -14.48
C THR A 7 3.29 -3.17 -13.12
N ASP A 8 2.30 -3.41 -12.32
CA ASP A 8 2.23 -2.82 -10.99
C ASP A 8 2.33 -3.82 -9.86
N ASP A 9 2.21 -5.12 -10.16
CA ASP A 9 2.29 -6.17 -9.14
C ASP A 9 1.42 -5.85 -7.92
N LEU A 10 0.28 -5.25 -8.16
CA LEU A 10 -0.59 -4.77 -7.10
C LEU A 10 -1.04 -5.91 -6.18
N ASP A 11 -1.24 -7.08 -6.73
CA ASP A 11 -1.67 -8.24 -5.94
C ASP A 11 -0.69 -8.58 -4.82
N ARG A 12 0.60 -8.37 -5.04
CA ARG A 12 1.61 -8.62 -4.00
C ARG A 12 1.48 -7.63 -2.84
N LEU A 13 1.16 -6.38 -3.16
CA LEU A 13 0.90 -5.39 -2.13
C LEU A 13 -0.40 -5.71 -1.39
N LEU A 14 -1.46 -6.03 -2.13
CA LEU A 14 -2.75 -6.34 -1.54
C LEU A 14 -2.69 -7.53 -0.60
N ALA A 15 -1.85 -8.52 -0.91
CA ALA A 15 -1.69 -9.71 -0.08
C ALA A 15 -1.14 -9.39 1.32
N LEU A 16 -0.48 -8.25 1.49
CA LEU A 16 0.09 -7.83 2.77
C LEU A 16 -0.88 -7.00 3.60
N LEU A 17 -1.92 -6.46 2.99
CA LEU A 17 -2.86 -5.57 3.67
C LEU A 17 -3.81 -6.36 4.56
N PRO A 18 -4.35 -5.71 5.61
CA PRO A 18 -5.41 -6.32 6.40
C PRO A 18 -6.59 -6.70 5.51
N ASP A 19 -7.26 -7.81 5.83
CA ASP A 19 -8.31 -8.35 4.99
C ASP A 19 -9.40 -7.34 4.59
N PRO A 20 -9.95 -6.54 5.52
CA PRO A 20 -10.98 -5.57 5.13
C PRO A 20 -10.46 -4.52 4.13
N VAL A 21 -9.21 -4.11 4.29
CA VAL A 21 -8.59 -3.12 3.41
C VAL A 21 -8.39 -3.72 2.02
N ARG A 22 -7.85 -4.94 1.97
CA ARG A 22 -7.65 -5.64 0.72
C ARG A 22 -8.97 -5.84 -0.03
N ASP A 23 -10.00 -6.30 0.68
CA ASP A 23 -11.29 -6.56 0.08
C ASP A 23 -11.91 -5.28 -0.50
N ALA A 24 -11.80 -4.17 0.21
CA ALA A 24 -12.30 -2.90 -0.27
C ALA A 24 -11.57 -2.44 -1.55
N LEU A 25 -10.27 -2.66 -1.61
CA LEU A 25 -9.49 -2.29 -2.79
C LEU A 25 -9.77 -3.20 -3.98
N GLN A 26 -10.02 -4.48 -3.75
CA GLN A 26 -10.31 -5.42 -4.82
C GLN A 26 -11.60 -5.10 -5.56
N THR A 27 -12.54 -4.45 -4.89
CA THR A 27 -13.81 -4.05 -5.50
C THR A 27 -13.73 -2.67 -6.15
N GLU A 28 -12.64 -1.94 -5.97
CA GLU A 28 -12.49 -0.61 -6.53
C GLU A 28 -12.10 -0.67 -8.00
N GLU A 29 -12.90 -0.04 -8.86
CA GLU A 29 -12.69 -0.09 -10.31
C GLU A 29 -11.40 0.59 -10.76
N ARG A 30 -10.98 1.61 -10.04
CA ARG A 30 -9.82 2.40 -10.43
C ARG A 30 -8.56 2.07 -9.66
N ARG A 31 -8.47 0.86 -9.13
CA ARG A 31 -7.28 0.44 -8.40
C ARG A 31 -6.01 0.50 -9.23
N ASP A 32 -6.13 0.50 -10.54
CA ASP A 32 -4.99 0.67 -11.44
C ASP A 32 -4.39 2.07 -11.36
N GLN A 33 -5.12 3.04 -10.80
CA GLN A 33 -4.65 4.40 -10.60
C GLN A 33 -4.23 4.67 -9.15
N LEU A 34 -4.28 3.67 -8.32
CA LEU A 34 -3.93 3.81 -6.90
C LEU A 34 -2.50 4.29 -6.74
N LEU A 35 -2.30 5.33 -5.94
CA LEU A 35 -0.99 5.89 -5.66
C LEU A 35 -0.42 5.39 -4.34
N GLU A 36 -1.23 5.40 -3.28
CA GLU A 36 -0.79 4.90 -1.99
C GLU A 36 -1.97 4.51 -1.11
N VAL A 37 -1.66 3.71 -0.11
CA VAL A 37 -2.62 3.32 0.93
C VAL A 37 -2.05 3.80 2.26
N VAL A 38 -2.84 4.54 3.02
CA VAL A 38 -2.43 5.08 4.32
C VAL A 38 -3.13 4.29 5.41
N LEU A 39 -2.35 3.73 6.29
CA LEU A 39 -2.81 2.88 7.39
C LEU A 39 -2.32 3.48 8.71
N ASP A 40 -3.16 4.28 9.35
CA ASP A 40 -2.85 4.89 10.63
C ASP A 40 -3.67 4.27 11.73
N LEU A 41 -3.03 3.96 12.84
CA LEU A 41 -3.68 3.36 13.99
C LEU A 41 -4.84 4.25 14.48
N GLY A 42 -6.01 3.65 14.63
CA GLY A 42 -7.19 4.35 15.11
C GLY A 42 -7.92 5.18 14.07
N ARG A 43 -7.50 5.11 12.82
CA ARG A 43 -8.17 5.81 11.72
C ARG A 43 -8.62 4.82 10.66
N VAL A 44 -9.67 5.19 9.93
CA VAL A 44 -10.12 4.39 8.80
C VAL A 44 -9.03 4.44 7.72
N PRO A 45 -8.61 3.28 7.20
CA PRO A 45 -7.63 3.24 6.12
C PRO A 45 -8.09 4.05 4.91
N GLU A 46 -7.15 4.62 4.20
CA GLU A 46 -7.43 5.51 3.08
C GLU A 46 -6.62 5.12 1.86
N ALA A 47 -7.28 5.11 0.72
CA ALA A 47 -6.63 4.91 -0.57
C ALA A 47 -6.52 6.26 -1.27
N ARG A 48 -5.32 6.57 -1.78
CA ARG A 48 -5.08 7.83 -2.47
C ARG A 48 -4.90 7.62 -3.96
N TYR A 49 -5.63 8.41 -4.70
CA TYR A 49 -5.63 8.44 -6.16
C TYR A 49 -5.21 9.83 -6.63
N PRO A 50 -4.90 10.02 -7.94
CA PRO A 50 -4.62 11.33 -8.46
C PRO A 50 -5.78 12.26 -8.24
N ARG A 51 -5.91 13.16 -7.47
CA ARG A 51 -7.00 14.13 -7.24
C ARG A 51 -8.06 13.71 -6.23
N ARG A 52 -7.96 12.51 -5.63
CA ARG A 52 -8.95 12.15 -4.62
C ARG A 52 -8.39 11.12 -3.66
N ALA A 53 -9.04 11.03 -2.52
CA ALA A 53 -8.77 10.01 -1.52
C ALA A 53 -10.09 9.34 -1.15
N LEU A 54 -10.03 8.04 -0.91
CA LEU A 54 -11.20 7.23 -0.54
C LEU A 54 -10.95 6.54 0.79
N ALA A 55 -11.94 6.59 1.67
CA ALA A 55 -11.92 5.77 2.86
C ALA A 55 -12.18 4.31 2.47
N LEU A 56 -11.39 3.40 3.02
CA LEU A 56 -11.52 1.98 2.74
C LEU A 56 -12.32 1.33 3.87
N GLY A 57 -13.63 1.41 3.76
CA GLY A 57 -14.55 0.91 4.76
C GLY A 57 -14.89 1.96 5.80
N GLU A 58 -15.40 1.51 6.94
CA GLU A 58 -15.87 2.39 7.99
C GLU A 58 -15.22 2.08 9.34
N VAL A 59 -14.40 1.05 9.40
CA VAL A 59 -13.80 0.59 10.63
C VAL A 59 -12.38 1.12 10.77
N PRO A 60 -12.07 1.80 11.89
CA PRO A 60 -10.71 2.25 12.13
C PRO A 60 -9.74 1.09 12.23
N LEU A 61 -8.50 1.31 11.80
CA LEU A 61 -7.45 0.31 11.85
C LEU A 61 -7.11 -0.02 13.31
N SER A 62 -7.16 -1.29 13.65
CA SER A 62 -6.82 -1.74 15.00
C SER A 62 -5.31 -1.97 15.12
N ARG A 63 -4.85 -2.02 16.37
CA ARG A 63 -3.45 -2.34 16.66
C ARG A 63 -3.11 -3.75 16.16
N ASP A 64 -4.02 -4.71 16.33
CA ASP A 64 -3.78 -6.08 15.91
C ASP A 64 -3.62 -6.18 14.39
N ASP A 65 -4.46 -5.48 13.63
CA ASP A 65 -4.35 -5.45 12.17
C ASP A 65 -3.01 -4.88 11.72
N LEU A 66 -2.60 -3.78 12.36
CA LEU A 66 -1.35 -3.13 12.02
C LEU A 66 -0.15 -4.02 12.36
N GLN A 67 -0.16 -4.65 13.53
CA GLN A 67 0.93 -5.53 13.93
C GLN A 67 1.00 -6.79 13.07
N ALA A 68 -0.14 -7.33 12.67
CA ALA A 68 -0.16 -8.48 11.78
C ALA A 68 0.48 -8.14 10.43
N MET A 69 0.19 -6.95 9.92
CA MET A 69 0.80 -6.50 8.67
C MET A 69 2.30 -6.28 8.83
N VAL A 70 2.73 -5.66 9.91
CA VAL A 70 4.16 -5.46 10.18
C VAL A 70 4.88 -6.81 10.22
N GLY A 71 4.26 -7.82 10.83
CA GLY A 71 4.83 -9.16 10.87
C GLY A 71 5.01 -9.79 9.49
N ARG A 72 4.10 -9.50 8.57
CA ARG A 72 4.21 -10.00 7.19
C ARG A 72 5.30 -9.29 6.39
N LEU A 73 5.58 -8.04 6.74
CA LEU A 73 6.57 -7.24 6.01
C LEU A 73 7.99 -7.60 6.36
N GLY A 74 8.22 -8.15 7.56
CA GLY A 74 9.56 -8.43 8.02
C GLY A 74 10.26 -7.19 8.53
N ARG A 75 11.52 -7.00 8.15
CA ARG A 75 12.33 -5.91 8.68
C ARG A 75 12.25 -4.64 7.84
N PHE A 76 12.15 -3.52 8.55
CA PHE A 76 12.37 -2.21 7.94
C PHE A 76 13.84 -1.84 8.01
N GLY A 77 14.32 -1.10 7.02
CA GLY A 77 15.65 -0.55 7.05
C GLY A 77 15.80 0.54 8.09
N ALA A 78 17.01 1.07 8.22
CA ALA A 78 17.30 2.15 9.17
C ALA A 78 16.48 3.41 8.91
N ASP A 79 15.99 3.58 7.71
CA ASP A 79 15.15 4.70 7.30
C ASP A 79 13.64 4.42 7.49
N ASN A 80 13.28 3.32 8.16
CA ASN A 80 11.89 2.89 8.38
C ASN A 80 11.15 2.60 7.07
N ARG A 81 11.86 2.10 6.07
CA ARG A 81 11.29 1.70 4.79
C ARG A 81 11.53 0.23 4.50
N ALA A 82 10.58 -0.38 3.84
CA ALA A 82 10.68 -1.75 3.37
C ALA A 82 10.19 -1.82 1.94
N GLY A 83 10.84 -2.63 1.13
CA GLY A 83 10.36 -2.93 -0.22
C GLY A 83 9.64 -4.27 -0.21
N ILE A 84 8.90 -4.51 -1.26
CA ILE A 84 8.27 -5.80 -1.51
C ILE A 84 9.04 -6.46 -2.64
N GLU A 85 9.56 -7.65 -2.37
CA GLU A 85 10.43 -8.36 -3.31
C GLU A 85 9.80 -8.46 -4.70
N ARG A 86 10.61 -8.18 -5.71
CA ARG A 86 10.23 -8.23 -7.13
C ARG A 86 9.15 -7.22 -7.52
N THR A 87 8.99 -6.19 -6.72
CA THR A 87 8.06 -5.11 -7.05
C THR A 87 8.76 -3.78 -6.86
N LEU A 88 8.10 -2.71 -7.33
CA LEU A 88 8.54 -1.35 -7.09
C LEU A 88 7.79 -0.70 -5.91
N HIS A 89 6.94 -1.48 -5.24
CA HIS A 89 6.19 -0.96 -4.09
C HIS A 89 7.12 -0.68 -2.92
N ARG A 90 6.79 0.33 -2.15
CA ARG A 90 7.54 0.68 -0.94
C ARG A 90 6.60 0.98 0.20
N ILE A 91 7.00 0.58 1.38
CA ILE A 91 6.23 0.80 2.59
C ILE A 91 7.08 1.56 3.57
N SER A 92 6.54 2.66 4.08
CA SER A 92 7.21 3.48 5.10
C SER A 92 6.48 3.31 6.41
N ALA A 93 7.23 3.12 7.49
CA ALA A 93 6.68 2.98 8.82
C ALA A 93 6.78 4.30 9.57
N ILE A 94 5.73 4.63 10.30
CA ILE A 94 5.70 5.76 11.22
C ILE A 94 5.72 5.18 12.62
N ARG A 95 6.68 5.61 13.44
CA ARG A 95 6.85 5.10 14.80
C ARG A 95 6.58 6.17 15.84
N ASN A 96 6.09 5.76 16.99
CA ASN A 96 5.94 6.65 18.13
C ASN A 96 7.28 6.76 18.87
N ARG A 97 7.27 7.47 20.01
CA ARG A 97 8.49 7.67 20.80
C ARG A 97 9.05 6.39 21.39
N GLN A 98 8.20 5.39 21.63
CA GLN A 98 8.62 4.10 22.15
C GLN A 98 9.17 3.18 21.06
N GLY A 99 9.09 3.58 19.81
CA GLY A 99 9.56 2.77 18.69
C GLY A 99 8.51 1.84 18.11
N ASP A 100 7.27 1.91 18.58
CA ASP A 100 6.18 1.11 18.04
C ASP A 100 5.68 1.68 16.72
N VAL A 101 5.39 0.81 15.77
CA VAL A 101 4.80 1.25 14.51
C VAL A 101 3.36 1.65 14.75
N VAL A 102 3.02 2.89 14.45
CA VAL A 102 1.67 3.43 14.61
C VAL A 102 1.04 3.78 13.27
N GLY A 103 1.76 3.64 12.17
CA GLY A 103 1.23 3.88 10.85
C GLY A 103 2.12 3.29 9.78
N LEU A 104 1.51 3.01 8.64
CA LEU A 104 2.21 2.53 7.46
C LEU A 104 1.67 3.29 6.25
N THR A 105 2.57 3.73 5.39
CA THR A 105 2.21 4.32 4.11
C THR A 105 2.74 3.39 3.03
N CYS A 106 1.82 2.81 2.26
CA CYS A 106 2.15 1.87 1.20
C CYS A 106 2.09 2.61 -0.12
N ARG A 107 3.25 2.85 -0.72
CA ARG A 107 3.32 3.53 -2.01
C ARG A 107 3.35 2.51 -3.13
N VAL A 108 2.42 2.67 -4.06
CA VAL A 108 2.34 1.80 -5.23
C VAL A 108 3.40 2.22 -6.24
N GLY A 109 4.29 1.29 -6.56
CA GLY A 109 5.29 1.50 -7.61
C GLY A 109 4.88 0.78 -8.87
N ARG A 110 5.06 1.44 -10.00
CA ARG A 110 4.72 0.88 -11.31
C ARG A 110 5.85 1.04 -12.28
N ALA A 111 6.03 0.00 -13.09
CA ALA A 111 6.93 0.06 -14.22
C ALA A 111 6.10 0.02 -15.49
N VAL A 112 6.43 0.88 -16.42
CA VAL A 112 5.77 0.92 -17.71
C VAL A 112 6.72 0.33 -18.74
N PHE A 113 6.27 -0.73 -19.39
CA PHE A 113 7.03 -1.38 -20.43
C PHE A 113 6.34 -1.19 -21.78
N GLY A 114 7.13 -1.09 -22.81
CA GLY A 114 6.62 -0.92 -24.14
C GLY A 114 7.29 0.21 -24.86
N THR A 115 6.79 0.55 -26.03
CA THR A 115 7.34 1.61 -26.82
C THR A 115 6.96 2.94 -26.24
N VAL A 116 7.97 3.73 -25.93
CA VAL A 116 7.76 5.09 -25.50
C VAL A 116 8.07 6.00 -26.68
N ALA A 117 7.08 6.74 -27.11
CA ALA A 117 7.28 7.71 -28.19
C ALA A 117 8.15 8.85 -27.66
N MET A 118 9.22 9.06 -28.33
CA MET A 118 10.17 10.09 -27.92
C MET A 118 9.99 11.33 -28.76
#